data_2cec915aa1ae201f60600cedf7779801
#
_entry.id   2cec915aa1ae201f60600cedf7779801
#
_cell.length_a   1.000
_cell.length_b   1.000
_cell.length_c   1.000
_cell.angle_alpha   90.00
_cell.angle_beta   90.00
_cell.angle_gamma   90.00
#
_symmetry.space_group_name_H-M   'P 1'
#
loop_
_entity.id
_entity.type
_entity.pdbx_description
1 polymer ?
#
loop_
_entity_poly.entity_id
_entity_poly.type
_entity_poly.pdbx_seq_one_letter_code
_entity_poly.pdbx_strand_id
1 'polypeptide(L)'
;FITREIILKELGLNYYHESFTEESNESHLFGLATFSKFPIINKGSLAFKNDRANHCMWSDIVCENDTLRVFNTHLGSIRFNNSDYKIIGGKGSPLYSYQKIPKQDIFNRLKIGFSKRAQQLNELIPHLENSPYKRILCSDLNDTPISYAYNQFSNLFTDSFTKSGFGIGGTYIGKIPFLRIDYIWHDKKLSSTNFITHKQKLSDHKAISAD
;
A
#
# COMPACT_ATOMS: atom_id res chain seq x y z
N PHE A 1 -0.38 -15.18 17.95
CA PHE A 1 -1.56 -14.68 17.32
C PHE A 1 -2.10 -15.73 16.35
N ILE A 2 -3.35 -16.12 16.54
CA ILE A 2 -4.02 -17.20 15.78
C ILE A 2 -3.91 -16.97 14.26
N THR A 3 -4.05 -15.73 13.80
CA THR A 3 -4.05 -15.39 12.37
C THR A 3 -2.72 -15.73 11.69
N ARG A 4 -1.58 -15.43 12.29
CA ARG A 4 -0.25 -15.73 11.72
C ARG A 4 -0.03 -17.22 11.55
N GLU A 5 -0.32 -18.00 12.58
CA GLU A 5 -0.16 -19.46 12.57
C GLU A 5 -1.04 -20.12 11.52
N ILE A 6 -2.27 -19.62 11.37
CA ILE A 6 -3.18 -20.09 10.32
C ILE A 6 -2.59 -19.79 8.94
N ILE A 7 -2.12 -18.56 8.67
CA ILE A 7 -1.54 -18.18 7.38
C ILE A 7 -0.34 -19.06 7.05
N LEU A 8 0.59 -19.23 7.99
CA LEU A 8 1.76 -20.07 7.77
C LEU A 8 1.39 -21.51 7.45
N LYS A 9 0.46 -22.08 8.21
CA LYS A 9 0.02 -23.47 8.02
C LYS A 9 -0.76 -23.67 6.71
N GLU A 10 -1.80 -22.87 6.49
CA GLU A 10 -2.71 -23.05 5.34
C GLU A 10 -2.04 -22.76 4.00
N LEU A 11 -1.07 -21.83 3.97
CA LEU A 11 -0.33 -21.48 2.75
C LEU A 11 1.01 -22.20 2.63
N GLY A 12 1.39 -23.05 3.59
CA GLY A 12 2.68 -23.76 3.59
C GLY A 12 3.87 -22.81 3.61
N LEU A 13 3.77 -21.70 4.35
CA LEU A 13 4.81 -20.69 4.48
C LEU A 13 5.64 -20.96 5.72
N ASN A 14 6.96 -20.72 5.66
CA ASN A 14 7.87 -21.05 6.74
C ASN A 14 8.49 -19.82 7.42
N TYR A 15 8.45 -18.68 6.73
CA TYR A 15 9.11 -17.45 7.19
C TYR A 15 8.13 -16.29 7.20
N TYR A 16 8.32 -15.39 8.16
CA TYR A 16 7.53 -14.19 8.26
C TYR A 16 8.31 -13.03 8.89
N HIS A 17 7.85 -11.84 8.61
CA HIS A 17 8.24 -10.60 9.27
C HIS A 17 6.99 -9.78 9.51
N GLU A 18 6.79 -9.37 10.76
CA GLU A 18 5.69 -8.47 11.19
C GLU A 18 6.30 -7.20 11.76
N SER A 19 5.71 -6.07 11.43
CA SER A 19 6.08 -4.76 11.97
C SER A 19 4.82 -4.00 12.33
N PHE A 20 4.72 -3.59 13.59
CA PHE A 20 3.54 -2.91 14.12
C PHE A 20 3.78 -1.41 14.23
N THR A 21 2.71 -0.63 14.08
CA THR A 21 2.74 0.81 14.21
C THR A 21 2.75 1.23 15.69
N GLU A 22 3.13 2.48 15.96
CA GLU A 22 3.06 3.05 17.31
C GLU A 22 1.61 3.24 17.83
N GLU A 23 0.60 3.18 16.96
CA GLU A 23 -0.82 3.20 17.36
C GLU A 23 -1.28 1.84 17.90
N SER A 24 -0.47 0.79 17.78
CA SER A 24 -0.77 -0.55 18.30
C SER A 24 -0.75 -0.56 19.83
N ASN A 25 -1.66 -1.34 20.39
CA ASN A 25 -1.76 -1.59 21.83
C ASN A 25 -2.11 -3.07 22.09
N GLU A 26 -2.27 -3.47 23.34
CA GLU A 26 -2.55 -4.87 23.72
C GLU A 26 -3.81 -5.45 23.07
N SER A 27 -4.82 -4.61 22.81
CA SER A 27 -6.12 -5.02 22.26
C SER A 27 -6.20 -4.90 20.74
N HIS A 28 -5.44 -3.98 20.14
CA HIS A 28 -5.52 -3.66 18.71
C HIS A 28 -4.12 -3.51 18.14
N LEU A 29 -3.75 -4.40 17.23
CA LEU A 29 -2.49 -4.36 16.52
C LEU A 29 -2.71 -3.89 15.08
N PHE A 30 -2.03 -2.83 14.73
CA PHE A 30 -1.99 -2.31 13.36
C PHE A 30 -0.56 -2.44 12.83
N GLY A 31 -0.42 -2.93 11.62
CA GLY A 31 0.93 -3.12 11.07
C GLY A 31 0.93 -3.74 9.70
N LEU A 32 2.13 -4.08 9.28
CA LEU A 32 2.43 -4.74 8.02
C LEU A 32 3.02 -6.11 8.30
N ALA A 33 2.81 -7.05 7.38
CA ALA A 33 3.41 -8.37 7.46
C ALA A 33 3.88 -8.84 6.09
N THR A 34 5.01 -9.54 6.07
CA THR A 34 5.52 -10.26 4.91
C THR A 34 5.65 -11.73 5.27
N PHE A 35 5.05 -12.59 4.46
CA PHE A 35 5.15 -14.04 4.60
C PHE A 35 5.88 -14.63 3.41
N SER A 36 6.72 -15.64 3.61
CA SER A 36 7.54 -16.22 2.56
C SER A 36 7.69 -17.75 2.70
N LYS A 37 7.74 -18.42 1.56
CA LYS A 37 8.23 -19.81 1.47
C LYS A 37 9.75 -19.88 1.59
N PHE A 38 10.43 -18.81 1.17
CA PHE A 38 11.87 -18.71 1.12
C PHE A 38 12.43 -18.04 2.38
N PRO A 39 13.68 -18.35 2.76
CA PRO A 39 14.33 -17.79 3.95
C PRO A 39 14.36 -16.26 3.93
N ILE A 40 13.97 -15.65 5.03
CA ILE A 40 14.19 -14.22 5.32
C ILE A 40 15.48 -14.12 6.13
N ILE A 41 16.54 -13.58 5.52
CA ILE A 41 17.89 -13.51 6.14
C ILE A 41 18.15 -12.20 6.87
N ASN A 42 17.40 -11.15 6.51
CA ASN A 42 17.51 -9.85 7.16
C ASN A 42 16.17 -9.11 7.08
N LYS A 43 15.91 -8.21 8.02
CA LYS A 43 14.64 -7.49 8.10
C LYS A 43 14.79 -6.20 8.88
N GLY A 44 13.94 -5.23 8.58
CA GLY A 44 13.88 -3.96 9.30
C GLY A 44 12.62 -3.16 8.96
N SER A 45 12.50 -2.01 9.60
CA SER A 45 11.39 -1.09 9.39
C SER A 45 11.86 0.36 9.44
N LEU A 46 11.09 1.23 8.81
CA LEU A 46 11.23 2.68 8.81
C LEU A 46 9.92 3.28 9.31
N ALA A 47 9.93 3.82 10.51
CA ALA A 47 8.85 4.66 11.01
C ALA A 47 8.98 6.07 10.40
N PHE A 48 7.89 6.61 9.89
CA PHE A 48 7.87 7.97 9.34
C PHE A 48 7.79 9.01 10.47
N LYS A 49 8.58 10.07 10.35
CA LYS A 49 8.51 11.19 11.31
C LYS A 49 7.10 11.77 11.37
N ASN A 50 6.63 12.04 12.58
CA ASN A 50 5.31 12.61 12.82
C ASN A 50 4.13 11.78 12.28
N ASP A 51 4.34 10.47 12.07
CA ASP A 51 3.29 9.56 11.64
C ASP A 51 3.33 8.25 12.43
N ARG A 52 2.43 8.09 13.37
CA ARG A 52 2.35 6.92 14.25
C ARG A 52 1.58 5.74 13.65
N ALA A 53 0.82 6.00 12.56
CA ALA A 53 -0.08 5.03 11.94
C ALA A 53 0.47 4.36 10.69
N ASN A 54 1.51 4.94 10.09
CA ASN A 54 2.04 4.48 8.81
C ASN A 54 3.55 4.25 8.92
N HIS A 55 4.04 3.27 8.18
CA HIS A 55 5.46 2.95 8.13
C HIS A 55 5.80 2.14 6.88
N CYS A 56 7.06 1.87 6.69
CA CYS A 56 7.57 0.91 5.73
C CYS A 56 8.32 -0.20 6.49
N MET A 57 8.23 -1.41 6.01
CA MET A 57 9.08 -2.52 6.44
C MET A 57 9.79 -3.12 5.22
N TRP A 58 10.89 -3.83 5.45
CA TRP A 58 11.59 -4.56 4.41
C TRP A 58 12.09 -5.91 4.90
N SER A 59 12.21 -6.85 3.98
CA SER A 59 12.69 -8.21 4.22
C SER A 59 13.61 -8.63 3.09
N ASP A 60 14.80 -9.14 3.41
CA ASP A 60 15.71 -9.74 2.43
C ASP A 60 15.40 -11.23 2.32
N ILE A 61 14.90 -11.63 1.17
CA ILE A 61 14.40 -12.98 0.90
C ILE A 61 15.35 -13.67 -0.09
N VAL A 62 15.87 -14.81 0.29
CA VAL A 62 16.73 -15.64 -0.57
C VAL A 62 15.87 -16.53 -1.44
N CYS A 63 15.86 -16.26 -2.74
CA CYS A 63 15.15 -17.05 -3.75
C CYS A 63 16.19 -17.75 -4.61
N GLU A 64 16.33 -19.05 -4.45
CA GLU A 64 17.33 -19.86 -5.20
C GLU A 64 18.76 -19.30 -5.06
N ASN A 65 19.31 -18.72 -6.12
CA ASN A 65 20.66 -18.15 -6.19
C ASN A 65 20.68 -16.63 -6.09
N ASP A 66 19.56 -15.98 -5.82
CA ASP A 66 19.44 -14.51 -5.75
C ASP A 66 18.80 -14.07 -4.43
N THR A 67 19.05 -12.84 -4.04
CA THR A 67 18.39 -12.22 -2.90
C THR A 67 17.58 -11.03 -3.38
N LEU A 68 16.32 -10.97 -2.95
CA LEU A 68 15.42 -9.86 -3.22
C LEU A 68 15.13 -9.10 -1.94
N ARG A 69 15.16 -7.77 -1.98
CA ARG A 69 14.62 -6.95 -0.91
C ARG A 69 13.16 -6.61 -1.21
N VAL A 70 12.27 -7.18 -0.41
CA VAL A 70 10.84 -6.91 -0.50
C VAL A 70 10.48 -5.84 0.52
N PHE A 71 10.09 -4.68 0.02
CA PHE A 71 9.51 -3.60 0.81
C PHE A 71 7.99 -3.76 0.87
N ASN A 72 7.43 -3.42 2.01
CA ASN A 72 6.00 -3.33 2.22
C ASN A 72 5.71 -1.99 2.90
N THR A 73 4.85 -1.15 2.33
CA THR A 73 4.59 0.18 2.86
C THR A 73 3.12 0.55 2.80
N HIS A 74 2.66 1.25 3.82
CA HIS A 74 1.37 1.91 3.86
C HIS A 74 1.60 3.40 4.07
N LEU A 75 1.19 4.23 3.10
CA LEU A 75 1.30 5.68 3.18
C LEU A 75 0.02 6.32 3.74
N GLY A 76 0.15 7.57 4.17
CA GLY A 76 -0.91 8.29 4.84
C GLY A 76 -2.19 8.42 4.03
N SER A 77 -3.30 7.92 4.57
CA SER A 77 -4.63 8.04 3.98
C SER A 77 -5.18 9.47 4.10
N ILE A 78 -6.07 9.82 3.16
CA ILE A 78 -6.91 11.01 3.28
C ILE A 78 -8.10 10.62 4.16
N ARG A 79 -8.09 11.04 5.42
CA ARG A 79 -9.16 10.71 6.37
C ARG A 79 -10.43 11.52 6.04
N PHE A 80 -11.17 11.11 5.01
CA PHE A 80 -12.47 11.66 4.69
C PHE A 80 -13.50 11.31 5.77
N ASN A 81 -14.31 12.28 6.15
CA ASN A 81 -15.45 12.05 7.02
C ASN A 81 -16.73 11.75 6.19
N ASN A 82 -17.81 11.41 6.87
CA ASN A 82 -19.08 11.08 6.19
C ASN A 82 -19.66 12.25 5.36
N SER A 83 -19.37 13.50 5.72
CA SER A 83 -19.80 14.67 4.97
C SER A 83 -18.99 14.88 3.68
N ASP A 84 -17.69 14.56 3.70
CA ASP A 84 -16.84 14.65 2.51
C ASP A 84 -17.32 13.71 1.41
N TYR A 85 -17.69 12.48 1.78
CA TYR A 85 -18.23 11.50 0.82
C TYR A 85 -19.57 11.91 0.18
N LYS A 86 -20.37 12.73 0.85
CA LYS A 86 -21.60 13.27 0.26
C LYS A 86 -21.31 14.26 -0.88
N ILE A 87 -20.19 14.96 -0.84
CA ILE A 87 -19.78 15.89 -1.90
C ILE A 87 -19.12 15.12 -3.05
N ILE A 88 -18.23 14.18 -2.74
CA ILE A 88 -17.45 13.41 -3.73
C ILE A 88 -18.36 12.48 -4.53
N GLY A 89 -19.43 11.94 -3.92
CA GLY A 89 -20.38 11.03 -4.55
C GLY A 89 -21.30 11.67 -5.61
N GLY A 90 -21.29 12.99 -5.74
CA GLY A 90 -22.01 13.73 -6.80
C GLY A 90 -23.53 13.70 -6.70
N LYS A 91 -24.19 14.41 -7.65
CA LYS A 91 -25.65 14.45 -7.78
C LYS A 91 -26.17 13.05 -8.16
N GLY A 92 -27.05 12.49 -7.35
CA GLY A 92 -27.63 11.16 -7.57
C GLY A 92 -27.18 10.11 -6.53
N SER A 93 -26.20 10.41 -5.69
CA SER A 93 -25.90 9.60 -4.52
C SER A 93 -27.07 9.70 -3.52
N PRO A 94 -27.54 8.57 -2.91
CA PRO A 94 -28.48 8.61 -1.79
C PRO A 94 -27.97 9.44 -0.60
N LEU A 95 -26.69 9.78 -0.62
CA LEU A 95 -26.00 10.59 0.38
C LEU A 95 -26.06 12.10 0.08
N TYR A 96 -26.70 12.53 -1.04
CA TYR A 96 -26.83 13.93 -1.39
C TYR A 96 -27.90 14.60 -0.53
N SER A 97 -27.51 15.09 0.63
CA SER A 97 -28.33 15.99 1.43
C SER A 97 -27.86 17.43 1.25
N TYR A 98 -28.82 18.37 1.18
CA TYR A 98 -28.63 19.81 0.92
C TYR A 98 -27.82 20.58 1.97
N GLN A 99 -27.00 19.96 2.77
CA GLN A 99 -26.09 20.69 3.67
C GLN A 99 -24.95 21.29 2.85
N LYS A 100 -24.82 22.61 2.89
CA LYS A 100 -23.66 23.35 2.36
C LYS A 100 -22.42 22.94 3.18
N ILE A 101 -21.75 21.88 2.76
CA ILE A 101 -20.43 21.54 3.32
C ILE A 101 -19.41 22.41 2.60
N PRO A 102 -18.56 23.15 3.31
CA PRO A 102 -17.56 23.98 2.67
C PRO A 102 -16.62 23.10 1.82
N LYS A 103 -16.60 23.34 0.50
CA LYS A 103 -15.64 22.66 -0.43
C LYS A 103 -14.19 22.86 0.03
N GLN A 104 -13.94 23.93 0.76
CA GLN A 104 -12.65 24.28 1.36
C GLN A 104 -12.13 23.18 2.30
N ASP A 105 -13.01 22.50 3.04
CA ASP A 105 -12.59 21.46 4.00
C ASP A 105 -12.07 20.21 3.27
N ILE A 106 -12.71 19.81 2.17
CA ILE A 106 -12.23 18.71 1.34
C ILE A 106 -10.88 19.04 0.73
N PHE A 107 -10.75 20.26 0.16
CA PHE A 107 -9.50 20.70 -0.42
C PHE A 107 -8.36 20.73 0.61
N ASN A 108 -8.63 21.20 1.81
CA ASN A 108 -7.65 21.19 2.90
C ASN A 108 -7.23 19.77 3.29
N ARG A 109 -8.17 18.80 3.37
CA ARG A 109 -7.85 17.39 3.66
C ARG A 109 -7.02 16.76 2.56
N LEU A 110 -7.35 17.01 1.31
CA LEU A 110 -6.56 16.56 0.15
C LEU A 110 -5.13 17.13 0.24
N LYS A 111 -5.00 18.43 0.47
CA LYS A 111 -3.70 19.11 0.61
C LYS A 111 -2.88 18.50 1.75
N ILE A 112 -3.48 18.28 2.91
CA ILE A 112 -2.81 17.64 4.05
C ILE A 112 -2.36 16.22 3.69
N GLY A 113 -3.23 15.41 3.09
CA GLY A 113 -2.89 14.05 2.68
C GLY A 113 -1.75 14.02 1.67
N PHE A 114 -1.78 14.86 0.64
CA PHE A 114 -0.71 14.95 -0.36
C PHE A 114 0.62 15.42 0.26
N SER A 115 0.58 16.45 1.12
CA SER A 115 1.78 16.94 1.80
C SER A 115 2.38 15.88 2.73
N LYS A 116 1.54 15.14 3.45
CA LYS A 116 1.97 14.05 4.31
C LYS A 116 2.68 12.96 3.52
N ARG A 117 2.08 12.49 2.42
CA ARG A 117 2.70 11.47 1.56
C ARG A 117 4.00 11.95 0.93
N ALA A 118 4.07 13.21 0.51
CA ALA A 118 5.32 13.77 -0.01
C ALA A 118 6.45 13.75 1.04
N GLN A 119 6.14 14.06 2.31
CA GLN A 119 7.12 13.94 3.40
C GLN A 119 7.56 12.50 3.64
N GLN A 120 6.61 11.55 3.68
CA GLN A 120 6.90 10.12 3.81
C GLN A 120 7.79 9.61 2.67
N LEU A 121 7.56 10.07 1.44
CA LEU A 121 8.41 9.73 0.29
C LEU A 121 9.83 10.27 0.42
N ASN A 122 10.01 11.48 0.91
CA ASN A 122 11.34 12.05 1.15
C ASN A 122 12.16 11.21 2.15
N GLU A 123 11.50 10.54 3.09
CA GLU A 123 12.13 9.63 4.03
C GLU A 123 12.34 8.23 3.42
N LEU A 124 11.39 7.73 2.63
CA LEU A 124 11.39 6.37 2.10
C LEU A 124 12.33 6.20 0.89
N ILE A 125 12.34 7.13 -0.05
CA ILE A 125 13.10 7.01 -1.31
C ILE A 125 14.58 6.71 -1.07
N PRO A 126 15.32 7.38 -0.17
CA PRO A 126 16.71 7.05 0.10
C PRO A 126 16.91 5.60 0.57
N HIS A 127 15.97 5.03 1.35
CA HIS A 127 16.03 3.62 1.76
C HIS A 127 15.78 2.67 0.59
N LEU A 128 14.90 3.03 -0.33
CA LEU A 128 14.67 2.25 -1.53
C LEU A 128 15.91 2.26 -2.44
N GLU A 129 16.51 3.42 -2.66
CA GLU A 129 17.69 3.58 -3.54
C GLU A 129 18.94 2.90 -3.01
N ASN A 130 19.15 2.89 -1.69
CA ASN A 130 20.30 2.27 -1.02
C ASN A 130 20.15 0.75 -0.78
N SER A 131 19.18 0.09 -1.42
CA SER A 131 19.04 -1.36 -1.31
C SER A 131 20.23 -2.09 -1.93
N PRO A 132 20.85 -3.05 -1.23
CA PRO A 132 21.95 -3.85 -1.79
C PRO A 132 21.44 -4.92 -2.78
N TYR A 133 20.14 -5.17 -2.82
CA TYR A 133 19.51 -6.22 -3.63
C TYR A 133 18.49 -5.63 -4.60
N LYS A 134 18.11 -6.42 -5.60
CA LYS A 134 16.94 -6.10 -6.44
C LYS A 134 15.70 -5.97 -5.59
N ARG A 135 14.83 -5.05 -5.95
CA ARG A 135 13.71 -4.63 -5.10
C ARG A 135 12.37 -5.04 -5.68
N ILE A 136 11.49 -5.44 -4.78
CA ILE A 136 10.05 -5.50 -4.96
C ILE A 136 9.45 -4.59 -3.90
N LEU A 137 8.45 -3.79 -4.26
CA LEU A 137 7.74 -2.93 -3.33
C LEU A 137 6.23 -3.20 -3.45
N CYS A 138 5.64 -3.70 -2.38
CA CYS A 138 4.20 -3.78 -2.19
C CYS A 138 3.73 -2.55 -1.43
N SER A 139 2.75 -1.84 -1.96
CA SER A 139 2.37 -0.57 -1.34
C SER A 139 0.87 -0.30 -1.41
N ASP A 140 0.29 0.09 -0.28
CA ASP A 140 -0.90 0.94 -0.27
C ASP A 140 -0.42 2.40 -0.28
N LEU A 141 -0.53 3.05 -1.43
CA LEU A 141 -0.15 4.45 -1.57
C LEU A 141 -1.20 5.41 -1.03
N ASN A 142 -2.43 4.92 -0.80
CA ASN A 142 -3.58 5.79 -0.57
C ASN A 142 -3.73 6.91 -1.63
N ASP A 143 -3.21 6.67 -2.83
CA ASP A 143 -3.15 7.63 -3.92
C ASP A 143 -3.24 6.94 -5.29
N THR A 144 -3.72 7.67 -6.29
CA THR A 144 -4.00 7.15 -7.63
C THR A 144 -2.81 7.29 -8.59
N PRO A 145 -2.84 6.64 -9.79
CA PRO A 145 -1.73 6.67 -10.75
C PRO A 145 -1.38 8.05 -11.32
N ILE A 146 -2.18 9.08 -11.06
CA ILE A 146 -1.89 10.46 -11.48
C ILE A 146 -1.23 11.30 -10.38
N SER A 147 -0.93 10.70 -9.23
CA SER A 147 -0.43 11.40 -8.06
C SER A 147 1.09 11.63 -8.12
N TYR A 148 1.54 12.56 -7.27
CA TYR A 148 2.96 12.77 -7.03
C TYR A 148 3.66 11.50 -6.50
N ALA A 149 3.02 10.80 -5.54
CA ALA A 149 3.56 9.58 -4.96
C ALA A 149 3.78 8.48 -6.00
N TYR A 150 2.78 8.25 -6.85
CA TYR A 150 2.90 7.30 -7.94
C TYR A 150 4.03 7.68 -8.91
N ASN A 151 4.12 8.95 -9.29
CA ASN A 151 5.17 9.43 -10.20
C ASN A 151 6.57 9.20 -9.62
N GLN A 152 6.79 9.48 -8.34
CA GLN A 152 8.08 9.22 -7.69
C GLN A 152 8.46 7.74 -7.74
N PHE A 153 7.53 6.82 -7.48
CA PHE A 153 7.82 5.38 -7.56
C PHE A 153 8.00 4.91 -9.00
N SER A 154 7.26 5.43 -9.97
CA SER A 154 7.42 5.07 -11.38
C SER A 154 8.77 5.48 -11.96
N ASN A 155 9.45 6.48 -11.39
CA ASN A 155 10.81 6.83 -11.74
C ASN A 155 11.83 5.73 -11.33
N LEU A 156 11.59 5.08 -10.20
CA LEU A 156 12.48 4.06 -9.62
C LEU A 156 12.14 2.64 -10.08
N PHE A 157 10.86 2.36 -10.27
CA PHE A 157 10.31 1.02 -10.46
C PHE A 157 9.45 0.91 -11.71
N THR A 158 9.07 -0.29 -12.01
CA THR A 158 8.01 -0.64 -12.96
C THR A 158 6.77 -1.08 -12.17
N ASP A 159 5.61 -0.52 -12.49
CA ASP A 159 4.32 -0.95 -11.96
C ASP A 159 3.87 -2.23 -12.68
N SER A 160 3.71 -3.32 -11.94
CA SER A 160 3.32 -4.63 -12.48
C SER A 160 1.98 -4.59 -13.21
N PHE A 161 1.02 -3.77 -12.75
CA PHE A 161 -0.25 -3.58 -13.45
C PHE A 161 -0.06 -3.03 -14.86
N THR A 162 0.84 -2.06 -15.05
CA THR A 162 1.06 -1.47 -16.37
C THR A 162 1.73 -2.43 -17.36
N LYS A 163 2.34 -3.50 -16.86
CA LYS A 163 2.99 -4.53 -17.69
C LYS A 163 2.06 -5.65 -18.09
N SER A 164 1.23 -6.14 -17.17
CA SER A 164 0.45 -7.35 -17.39
C SER A 164 -0.98 -7.29 -16.83
N GLY A 165 -1.39 -6.14 -16.27
CA GLY A 165 -2.75 -5.93 -15.80
C GLY A 165 -3.73 -5.61 -16.92
N PHE A 166 -5.01 -5.78 -16.65
CA PHE A 166 -6.09 -5.47 -17.58
C PHE A 166 -7.22 -4.66 -16.94
N GLY A 167 -7.81 -3.76 -17.72
CA GLY A 167 -8.95 -2.93 -17.29
C GLY A 167 -8.54 -1.74 -16.42
N ILE A 168 -9.38 -1.35 -15.46
CA ILE A 168 -9.18 -0.19 -14.59
C ILE A 168 -8.23 -0.51 -13.42
N GLY A 169 -8.17 -1.78 -13.01
CA GLY A 169 -7.31 -2.23 -11.90
C GLY A 169 -7.69 -1.67 -10.54
N GLY A 170 -8.93 -1.18 -10.36
CA GLY A 170 -9.37 -0.57 -9.10
C GLY A 170 -9.29 -1.55 -7.93
N THR A 171 -8.52 -1.19 -6.91
CA THR A 171 -8.29 -1.99 -5.71
C THR A 171 -9.19 -1.59 -4.55
N TYR A 172 -9.51 -0.31 -4.42
CA TYR A 172 -10.40 0.19 -3.37
C TYR A 172 -11.87 -0.03 -3.73
N ILE A 173 -12.64 -0.60 -2.81
CA ILE A 173 -14.07 -0.91 -2.96
C ILE A 173 -14.96 -0.23 -1.92
N GLY A 174 -14.40 0.75 -1.21
CA GLY A 174 -15.14 1.57 -0.25
C GLY A 174 -16.06 2.59 -0.94
N LYS A 175 -16.29 3.72 -0.30
CA LYS A 175 -17.27 4.73 -0.75
C LYS A 175 -16.94 5.42 -2.08
N ILE A 176 -15.70 5.39 -2.52
CA ILE A 176 -15.27 5.90 -3.84
C ILE A 176 -14.71 4.70 -4.61
N PRO A 177 -15.54 3.99 -5.37
CA PRO A 177 -15.11 2.77 -6.04
C PRO A 177 -14.15 3.06 -7.21
N PHE A 178 -13.45 2.01 -7.64
CA PHE A 178 -12.54 1.99 -8.79
C PHE A 178 -11.21 2.75 -8.62
N LEU A 179 -10.91 3.26 -7.43
CA LEU A 179 -9.58 3.81 -7.18
C LEU A 179 -8.56 2.67 -7.13
N ARG A 180 -7.49 2.81 -7.90
CA ARG A 180 -6.31 1.94 -7.78
C ARG A 180 -5.33 2.65 -6.87
N ILE A 181 -5.16 2.14 -5.67
CA ILE A 181 -4.32 2.71 -4.61
C ILE A 181 -3.33 1.71 -4.02
N ASP A 182 -3.49 0.43 -4.36
CA ASP A 182 -2.58 -0.66 -4.02
C ASP A 182 -1.77 -1.05 -5.25
N TYR A 183 -0.47 -1.30 -5.07
CA TYR A 183 0.47 -1.53 -6.16
C TYR A 183 1.49 -2.60 -5.80
N ILE A 184 1.92 -3.34 -6.83
CA ILE A 184 3.12 -4.16 -6.82
C ILE A 184 4.10 -3.53 -7.80
N TRP A 185 5.25 -3.14 -7.30
CA TRP A 185 6.33 -2.54 -8.05
C TRP A 185 7.54 -3.45 -8.05
N HIS A 186 8.30 -3.45 -9.11
CA HIS A 186 9.56 -4.17 -9.19
C HIS A 186 10.65 -3.33 -9.85
N ASP A 187 11.90 -3.62 -9.55
CA ASP A 187 13.04 -3.02 -10.25
C ASP A 187 12.90 -3.18 -11.76
N LYS A 188 13.36 -2.20 -12.52
CA LYS A 188 13.33 -2.19 -13.99
C LYS A 188 14.09 -3.35 -14.62
N LYS A 189 14.97 -4.02 -13.87
CA LYS A 189 15.70 -5.23 -14.27
C LYS A 189 14.93 -6.53 -14.06
N LEU A 190 13.79 -6.45 -13.39
CA LEU A 190 12.85 -7.56 -13.22
C LEU A 190 11.70 -7.42 -14.22
N SER A 191 10.96 -8.49 -14.42
CA SER A 191 9.73 -8.50 -15.20
C SER A 191 8.60 -9.07 -14.35
N SER A 192 7.39 -8.69 -14.66
CA SER A 192 6.19 -9.27 -14.04
C SER A 192 5.19 -9.68 -15.10
N THR A 193 4.47 -10.77 -14.82
CA THR A 193 3.40 -11.31 -15.65
C THR A 193 2.16 -11.58 -14.80
N ASN A 194 1.05 -11.90 -15.44
CA ASN A 194 -0.17 -12.37 -14.77
C ASN A 194 -0.67 -11.48 -13.62
N PHE A 195 -0.64 -10.16 -13.80
CA PHE A 195 -1.20 -9.28 -12.77
C PHE A 195 -2.71 -9.46 -12.65
N ILE A 196 -3.17 -9.76 -11.45
CA ILE A 196 -4.59 -10.00 -11.14
C ILE A 196 -5.04 -9.07 -10.01
N THR A 197 -6.15 -8.36 -10.25
CA THR A 197 -6.94 -7.75 -9.17
C THR A 197 -8.05 -8.75 -8.80
N HIS A 198 -7.94 -9.34 -7.62
CA HIS A 198 -8.85 -10.41 -7.18
C HIS A 198 -10.25 -9.87 -6.92
N LYS A 199 -11.27 -10.68 -7.20
CA LYS A 199 -12.69 -10.27 -7.11
C LYS A 199 -13.29 -10.43 -5.71
N GLN A 200 -12.63 -11.20 -4.85
CA GLN A 200 -13.08 -11.45 -3.48
C GLN A 200 -13.13 -10.14 -2.67
N LYS A 201 -14.23 -9.94 -1.96
CA LYS A 201 -14.46 -8.77 -1.11
C LYS A 201 -14.30 -9.18 0.35
N LEU A 202 -13.06 -9.26 0.81
CA LEU A 202 -12.73 -9.66 2.19
C LEU A 202 -12.42 -8.45 3.08
N SER A 203 -12.19 -7.28 2.47
CA SER A 203 -12.02 -5.99 3.14
C SER A 203 -12.54 -4.88 2.21
N ASP A 204 -12.29 -3.63 2.54
CA ASP A 204 -12.51 -2.47 1.64
C ASP A 204 -11.43 -2.31 0.56
N HIS A 205 -10.42 -3.20 0.56
CA HIS A 205 -9.46 -3.36 -0.52
C HIS A 205 -9.54 -4.76 -1.14
N LYS A 206 -9.25 -4.85 -2.43
CA LYS A 206 -9.06 -6.10 -3.16
C LYS A 206 -7.60 -6.52 -3.07
N ALA A 207 -7.38 -7.81 -2.89
CA ALA A 207 -6.04 -8.37 -3.05
C ALA A 207 -5.56 -8.23 -4.51
N ILE A 208 -4.26 -8.03 -4.68
CA ILE A 208 -3.58 -8.02 -5.96
C ILE A 208 -2.44 -9.05 -5.95
N SER A 209 -2.15 -9.63 -7.10
CA SER A 209 -1.02 -10.55 -7.28
C SER A 209 -0.37 -10.35 -8.65
N ALA A 210 0.90 -10.71 -8.76
CA ALA A 210 1.68 -10.80 -9.99
C ALA A 210 2.71 -11.93 -9.87
N ASP A 211 3.10 -12.49 -11.03
CA ASP A 211 4.18 -13.46 -11.16
C ASP A 211 5.43 -12.79 -11.72
#